data_18b937c1aff9db99fc0048347b9e689b
#
_entry.id   18b937c1aff9db99fc0048347b9e689b
#
_cell.length_a   1.000
_cell.length_b   1.000
_cell.length_c   1.000
_cell.angle_alpha   90.00
_cell.angle_beta   90.00
_cell.angle_gamma   90.00
#
_symmetry.space_group_name_H-M   'P 1'
#
loop_
_entity.id
_entity.type
_entity.pdbx_description
1 polymer ?
#
loop_
_entity_poly.entity_id
_entity_poly.type
_entity_poly.pdbx_seq_one_letter_code
_entity_poly.pdbx_strand_id
1 'polypeptide(L)'
;MFAAIRQAKHSVHLEYFNFRNDSIASLLFNILIEKVKQGVEVRALYDAFGNSSNNKPLKKKHISWLRENGIQIYEFDPIRFPWVNHIFGRDHRKIVVIDGQVAYTGGMNVADYYIEGTKQVGEWHDMHCRLEGTEVNTLQDIFLRAWKKVTGEDINGEEYFCGGNTTRTFIGLRNDSLPTANKMMCGIVNREPHKTPKAVRQFYYHTLNAAKDTIRIINPYFTLIPKIKKAIKNAVKRGVVVQIMISEPCDIPL
;
A
#
# COMPACT_ATOMS: atom_id res chain seq x y z
N MET A 1 -0.83 -13.65 -2.72
CA MET A 1 -1.88 -12.71 -3.14
C MET A 1 -2.78 -13.30 -4.23
N PHE A 2 -2.31 -13.69 -5.43
CA PHE A 2 -3.17 -14.21 -6.51
C PHE A 2 -4.00 -15.43 -6.12
N ALA A 3 -3.43 -16.37 -5.35
CA ALA A 3 -4.18 -17.52 -4.84
C ALA A 3 -5.36 -17.07 -3.92
N ALA A 4 -5.16 -16.06 -3.10
CA ALA A 4 -6.23 -15.52 -2.25
C ALA A 4 -7.31 -14.80 -3.10
N ILE A 5 -6.92 -14.02 -4.12
CA ILE A 5 -7.87 -13.37 -5.03
C ILE A 5 -8.74 -14.41 -5.76
N ARG A 6 -8.16 -15.55 -6.19
CA ARG A 6 -8.95 -16.64 -6.80
C ARG A 6 -10.01 -17.21 -5.87
N GLN A 7 -9.80 -17.14 -4.57
CA GLN A 7 -10.74 -17.63 -3.54
C GLN A 7 -11.77 -16.59 -3.11
N ALA A 8 -11.66 -15.34 -3.59
CA ALA A 8 -12.61 -14.27 -3.27
C ALA A 8 -14.05 -14.65 -3.61
N LYS A 9 -14.99 -14.29 -2.75
CA LYS A 9 -16.42 -14.60 -2.90
C LYS A 9 -17.29 -13.37 -3.00
N HIS A 10 -16.82 -12.24 -2.50
CA HIS A 10 -17.61 -11.03 -2.36
C HIS A 10 -16.96 -9.83 -3.05
N SER A 11 -15.77 -9.45 -2.64
CA SER A 11 -15.11 -8.23 -3.14
C SER A 11 -13.60 -8.35 -3.21
N VAL A 12 -13.00 -7.64 -4.18
CA VAL A 12 -11.56 -7.42 -4.27
C VAL A 12 -11.30 -5.95 -4.52
N HIS A 13 -10.65 -5.31 -3.57
CA HIS A 13 -10.28 -3.90 -3.63
C HIS A 13 -8.77 -3.77 -3.80
N LEU A 14 -8.32 -2.97 -4.78
CA LEU A 14 -6.91 -2.79 -5.09
C LEU A 14 -6.57 -1.29 -5.17
N GLU A 15 -5.53 -0.88 -4.47
CA GLU A 15 -4.98 0.48 -4.53
C GLU A 15 -3.47 0.36 -4.77
N TYR A 16 -3.00 0.84 -5.93
CA TYR A 16 -1.60 0.76 -6.31
C TYR A 16 -1.09 2.09 -6.87
N PHE A 17 0.19 2.37 -6.66
CA PHE A 17 0.84 3.50 -7.32
C PHE A 17 0.84 3.30 -8.84
N ASN A 18 1.16 2.09 -9.31
CA ASN A 18 1.00 1.73 -10.71
C ASN A 18 0.70 0.24 -10.90
N PHE A 19 0.02 -0.05 -12.00
CA PHE A 19 -0.02 -1.34 -12.66
C PHE A 19 0.79 -1.22 -13.94
N ARG A 20 1.76 -2.09 -14.16
CA ARG A 20 2.45 -2.12 -15.45
C ARG A 20 1.67 -2.95 -16.46
N ASN A 21 1.78 -2.58 -17.73
CA ASN A 21 1.27 -3.40 -18.82
C ASN A 21 2.30 -4.49 -19.17
N ASP A 22 2.38 -5.51 -18.31
CA ASP A 22 3.32 -6.63 -18.41
C ASP A 22 2.67 -7.97 -18.03
N SER A 23 3.45 -9.04 -17.91
CA SER A 23 2.94 -10.41 -17.75
C SER A 23 2.22 -10.59 -16.43
N ILE A 24 2.78 -10.09 -15.34
CA ILE A 24 2.20 -10.21 -13.98
C ILE A 24 0.91 -9.40 -13.86
N ALA A 25 0.86 -8.20 -14.40
CA ALA A 25 -0.37 -7.42 -14.40
C ALA A 25 -1.44 -8.06 -15.28
N SER A 26 -1.06 -8.59 -16.44
CA SER A 26 -1.99 -9.32 -17.31
C SER A 26 -2.56 -10.55 -16.62
N LEU A 27 -1.73 -11.32 -15.90
CA LEU A 27 -2.19 -12.46 -15.11
C LEU A 27 -3.15 -12.01 -14.00
N LEU A 28 -2.83 -10.94 -13.27
CA LEU A 28 -3.72 -10.39 -12.26
C LEU A 28 -5.07 -9.99 -12.86
N PHE A 29 -5.07 -9.21 -13.94
CA PHE A 29 -6.30 -8.73 -14.57
C PHE A 29 -7.17 -9.88 -15.09
N ASN A 30 -6.58 -10.92 -15.66
CA ASN A 30 -7.33 -12.12 -16.07
C ASN A 30 -8.01 -12.79 -14.86
N ILE A 31 -7.31 -12.95 -13.74
CA ILE A 31 -7.90 -13.49 -12.50
C ILE A 31 -9.05 -12.60 -12.01
N LEU A 32 -8.88 -11.29 -12.03
CA LEU A 32 -9.93 -10.35 -11.62
C LEU A 32 -11.16 -10.41 -12.51
N ILE A 33 -10.97 -10.52 -13.84
CA ILE A 33 -12.07 -10.68 -14.81
C ILE A 33 -12.83 -12.01 -14.56
N GLU A 34 -12.11 -13.08 -14.29
CA GLU A 34 -12.75 -14.37 -13.92
C GLU A 34 -13.58 -14.21 -12.63
N LYS A 35 -13.10 -13.46 -11.65
CA LYS A 35 -13.84 -13.19 -10.42
C LYS A 35 -15.08 -12.32 -10.66
N VAL A 36 -14.99 -11.29 -11.52
CA VAL A 36 -16.15 -10.50 -11.94
C VAL A 36 -17.23 -11.39 -12.58
N LYS A 37 -16.84 -12.32 -13.46
CA LYS A 37 -17.79 -13.29 -14.07
C LYS A 37 -18.45 -14.22 -13.04
N GLN A 38 -17.85 -14.40 -11.89
CA GLN A 38 -18.38 -15.17 -10.75
C GLN A 38 -19.23 -14.33 -9.80
N GLY A 39 -19.47 -13.03 -10.12
CA GLY A 39 -20.26 -12.11 -9.31
C GLY A 39 -19.47 -11.38 -8.21
N VAL A 40 -18.14 -11.49 -8.20
CA VAL A 40 -17.29 -10.77 -7.23
C VAL A 40 -17.13 -9.33 -7.68
N GLU A 41 -17.32 -8.39 -6.78
CA GLU A 41 -17.09 -6.96 -7.03
C GLU A 41 -15.59 -6.65 -7.05
N VAL A 42 -15.11 -6.04 -8.13
CA VAL A 42 -13.70 -5.67 -8.29
C VAL A 42 -13.55 -4.17 -8.47
N ARG A 43 -12.90 -3.53 -7.50
CA ARG A 43 -12.60 -2.09 -7.51
C ARG A 43 -11.11 -1.85 -7.45
N ALA A 44 -10.58 -1.01 -8.33
CA ALA A 44 -9.16 -0.71 -8.41
C ALA A 44 -8.90 0.80 -8.53
N LEU A 45 -7.88 1.28 -7.82
CA LEU A 45 -7.34 2.62 -7.94
C LEU A 45 -5.88 2.57 -8.36
N TYR A 46 -5.47 3.47 -9.24
CA TYR A 46 -4.06 3.67 -9.59
C TYR A 46 -3.73 5.17 -9.61
N ASP A 47 -2.50 5.51 -9.22
CA ASP A 47 -2.07 6.91 -9.21
C ASP A 47 -1.76 7.40 -10.64
N ALA A 48 -2.23 8.60 -11.00
CA ALA A 48 -2.03 9.18 -12.32
C ALA A 48 -0.55 9.34 -12.69
N PHE A 49 0.25 9.88 -11.76
CA PHE A 49 1.67 10.07 -11.98
C PHE A 49 2.41 8.72 -11.99
N GLY A 50 2.05 7.82 -11.05
CA GLY A 50 2.61 6.46 -11.00
C GLY A 50 2.41 5.70 -12.30
N ASN A 51 1.22 5.82 -12.91
CA ASN A 51 0.96 5.20 -14.19
C ASN A 51 1.73 5.89 -15.34
N SER A 52 1.73 7.23 -15.41
CA SER A 52 2.36 7.96 -16.51
C SER A 52 3.88 7.91 -16.48
N SER A 53 4.49 7.81 -15.31
CA SER A 53 5.95 7.82 -15.13
C SER A 53 6.62 6.45 -15.36
N ASN A 54 5.84 5.36 -15.44
CA ASN A 54 6.43 4.05 -15.69
C ASN A 54 6.63 3.78 -17.20
N ASN A 55 7.59 2.91 -17.53
CA ASN A 55 7.95 2.63 -18.93
C ASN A 55 6.97 1.67 -19.66
N LYS A 56 6.01 1.07 -18.97
CA LYS A 56 4.94 0.22 -19.53
C LYS A 56 3.57 0.64 -18.93
N PRO A 57 3.08 1.88 -19.16
CA PRO A 57 1.85 2.35 -18.56
C PRO A 57 0.61 1.65 -19.09
N LEU A 58 -0.42 1.56 -18.27
CA LEU A 58 -1.75 1.26 -18.76
C LEU A 58 -2.25 2.44 -19.60
N LYS A 59 -2.48 2.19 -20.90
CA LYS A 59 -3.04 3.17 -21.82
C LYS A 59 -4.57 3.16 -21.76
N LYS A 60 -5.22 4.19 -22.29
CA LYS A 60 -6.69 4.31 -22.33
C LYS A 60 -7.37 3.03 -22.84
N LYS A 61 -6.87 2.40 -23.91
CA LYS A 61 -7.41 1.15 -24.44
C LYS A 61 -7.40 0.00 -23.42
N HIS A 62 -6.36 -0.09 -22.57
CA HIS A 62 -6.27 -1.13 -21.53
C HIS A 62 -7.30 -0.87 -20.42
N ILE A 63 -7.44 0.40 -20.00
CA ILE A 63 -8.43 0.80 -19.00
C ILE A 63 -9.86 0.58 -19.51
N SER A 64 -10.16 0.93 -20.78
CA SER A 64 -11.48 0.67 -21.38
C SER A 64 -11.77 -0.82 -21.41
N TRP A 65 -10.81 -1.64 -21.84
CA TRP A 65 -10.97 -3.10 -21.86
C TRP A 65 -11.22 -3.69 -20.47
N LEU A 66 -10.54 -3.22 -19.43
CA LEU A 66 -10.78 -3.67 -18.05
C LEU A 66 -12.19 -3.31 -17.59
N ARG A 67 -12.67 -2.10 -17.90
CA ARG A 67 -14.03 -1.64 -17.58
C ARG A 67 -15.11 -2.42 -18.33
N GLU A 68 -14.91 -2.70 -19.61
CA GLU A 68 -15.79 -3.52 -20.44
C GLU A 68 -15.91 -4.95 -19.89
N ASN A 69 -14.88 -5.44 -19.19
CA ASN A 69 -14.88 -6.72 -18.49
C ASN A 69 -15.36 -6.61 -17.02
N GLY A 70 -15.96 -5.48 -16.63
CA GLY A 70 -16.63 -5.31 -15.34
C GLY A 70 -15.72 -4.90 -14.18
N ILE A 71 -14.44 -4.62 -14.42
CA ILE A 71 -13.56 -4.08 -13.37
C ILE A 71 -13.80 -2.58 -13.23
N GLN A 72 -14.17 -2.14 -12.05
CA GLN A 72 -14.30 -0.73 -11.73
C GLN A 72 -12.90 -0.16 -11.43
N ILE A 73 -12.23 0.41 -12.43
CA ILE A 73 -10.87 0.95 -12.30
C ILE A 73 -10.85 2.45 -12.56
N TYR A 74 -10.26 3.22 -11.63
CA TYR A 74 -10.19 4.67 -11.70
C TYR A 74 -8.82 5.22 -11.37
N GLU A 75 -8.55 6.39 -11.92
CA GLU A 75 -7.31 7.13 -11.74
C GLU A 75 -7.39 8.02 -10.51
N PHE A 76 -6.45 7.86 -9.58
CA PHE A 76 -6.33 8.72 -8.42
C PHE A 76 -5.58 9.99 -8.79
N ASP A 77 -6.18 11.14 -8.48
CA ASP A 77 -5.63 12.49 -8.62
C ASP A 77 -5.03 12.77 -10.03
N PRO A 78 -5.89 12.74 -11.09
CA PRO A 78 -5.46 12.94 -12.46
C PRO A 78 -4.79 14.30 -12.65
N ILE A 79 -3.63 14.31 -13.33
CA ILE A 79 -2.88 15.54 -13.62
C ILE A 79 -3.58 16.25 -14.78
N ARG A 80 -4.19 17.39 -14.51
CA ARG A 80 -4.90 18.23 -15.50
C ARG A 80 -4.24 19.60 -15.59
N PHE A 81 -3.84 19.99 -16.80
CA PHE A 81 -3.37 21.35 -17.06
C PHE A 81 -4.53 22.35 -16.84
N PRO A 82 -4.30 23.52 -16.21
CA PRO A 82 -3.04 24.08 -15.70
C PRO A 82 -2.73 23.72 -14.23
N TRP A 83 -3.50 22.84 -13.59
CA TRP A 83 -3.44 22.54 -12.15
C TRP A 83 -2.33 21.55 -11.82
N VAL A 84 -1.07 21.97 -12.01
CA VAL A 84 0.11 21.13 -11.64
C VAL A 84 0.32 20.99 -10.13
N ASN A 85 -0.48 21.67 -9.29
CA ASN A 85 -0.34 21.64 -7.83
C ASN A 85 -0.59 20.24 -7.22
N HIS A 86 -1.26 19.35 -7.94
CA HIS A 86 -1.55 17.99 -7.52
C HIS A 86 -0.35 17.03 -7.66
N ILE A 87 0.78 17.46 -8.24
CA ILE A 87 1.97 16.61 -8.43
C ILE A 87 2.53 16.09 -7.10
N PHE A 88 2.38 16.82 -6.01
CA PHE A 88 2.92 16.46 -4.69
C PHE A 88 1.99 15.60 -3.82
N GLY A 89 0.74 15.45 -4.19
CA GLY A 89 -0.29 14.71 -3.43
C GLY A 89 -0.45 13.26 -3.86
N ARG A 90 0.62 12.59 -4.28
CA ARG A 90 0.57 11.25 -4.88
C ARG A 90 0.17 10.15 -3.90
N ASP A 91 -0.55 9.18 -4.43
CA ASP A 91 -0.90 7.97 -3.72
C ASP A 91 0.13 6.87 -4.00
N HIS A 92 1.02 6.65 -3.06
CA HIS A 92 2.08 5.63 -3.17
C HIS A 92 1.76 4.36 -2.37
N ARG A 93 0.52 4.16 -1.96
CA ARG A 93 0.09 2.97 -1.24
C ARG A 93 0.03 1.77 -2.17
N LYS A 94 0.14 0.59 -1.59
CA LYS A 94 -0.12 -0.70 -2.22
C LYS A 94 -1.00 -1.46 -1.24
N ILE A 95 -2.27 -1.52 -1.54
CA ILE A 95 -3.29 -2.16 -0.70
C ILE A 95 -4.11 -3.10 -1.57
N VAL A 96 -4.29 -4.32 -1.10
CA VAL A 96 -5.30 -5.24 -1.62
C VAL A 96 -6.12 -5.73 -0.44
N VAL A 97 -7.43 -5.63 -0.53
CA VAL A 97 -8.35 -6.21 0.45
C VAL A 97 -9.28 -7.19 -0.26
N ILE A 98 -9.41 -8.37 0.30
CA ILE A 98 -10.19 -9.47 -0.27
C ILE A 98 -11.27 -9.84 0.74
N ASP A 99 -12.54 -9.73 0.34
CA ASP A 99 -13.74 -10.05 1.14
C ASP A 99 -13.75 -9.37 2.53
N GLY A 100 -13.03 -8.27 2.72
CA GLY A 100 -12.85 -7.66 4.04
C GLY A 100 -12.13 -8.52 5.07
N GLN A 101 -11.59 -9.69 4.69
CA GLN A 101 -11.02 -10.69 5.62
C GLN A 101 -9.51 -10.80 5.51
N VAL A 102 -8.95 -10.61 4.33
CA VAL A 102 -7.52 -10.72 4.07
C VAL A 102 -7.04 -9.45 3.38
N ALA A 103 -5.94 -8.90 3.87
CA ALA A 103 -5.31 -7.76 3.21
C ALA A 103 -3.84 -8.03 2.87
N TYR A 104 -3.37 -7.35 1.85
CA TYR A 104 -1.96 -7.30 1.46
C TYR A 104 -1.51 -5.84 1.37
N THR A 105 -0.32 -5.56 1.89
CA THR A 105 0.32 -4.23 1.78
C THR A 105 1.84 -4.36 1.83
N GLY A 106 2.55 -3.39 1.25
CA GLY A 106 4.01 -3.39 1.24
C GLY A 106 4.61 -2.46 0.20
N GLY A 107 5.83 -2.75 -0.24
CA GLY A 107 6.56 -1.94 -1.22
C GLY A 107 6.24 -2.28 -2.68
N MET A 108 5.85 -3.53 -2.98
CA MET A 108 5.71 -4.05 -4.34
C MET A 108 4.52 -3.44 -5.09
N ASN A 109 4.76 -2.91 -6.29
CA ASN A 109 3.70 -2.68 -7.28
C ASN A 109 3.42 -3.97 -8.07
N VAL A 110 2.49 -3.90 -9.02
CA VAL A 110 2.20 -5.04 -9.92
C VAL A 110 3.06 -4.89 -11.17
N ALA A 111 4.20 -5.56 -11.17
CA ALA A 111 5.18 -5.50 -12.26
C ALA A 111 6.12 -6.72 -12.28
N ASP A 112 6.52 -7.15 -13.48
CA ASP A 112 7.41 -8.31 -13.70
C ASP A 112 8.74 -8.17 -12.96
N TYR A 113 9.32 -6.95 -12.89
CA TYR A 113 10.63 -6.74 -12.30
C TYR A 113 10.73 -7.05 -10.79
N TYR A 114 9.61 -7.12 -10.08
CA TYR A 114 9.61 -7.60 -8.69
C TYR A 114 9.89 -9.10 -8.57
N ILE A 115 9.77 -9.83 -9.68
CA ILE A 115 9.98 -11.29 -9.73
C ILE A 115 11.27 -11.60 -10.48
N GLU A 116 11.46 -10.94 -11.62
CA GLU A 116 12.56 -11.24 -12.55
C GLU A 116 13.79 -10.34 -12.33
N GLY A 117 13.66 -9.30 -11.51
CA GLY A 117 14.68 -8.28 -11.38
C GLY A 117 14.79 -7.40 -12.63
N THR A 118 15.89 -6.66 -12.73
CA THR A 118 16.24 -5.85 -13.90
C THR A 118 17.69 -6.07 -14.31
N LYS A 119 18.02 -5.78 -15.56
CA LYS A 119 19.42 -5.84 -16.03
C LYS A 119 20.34 -4.86 -15.31
N GLN A 120 19.77 -3.76 -14.79
CA GLN A 120 20.53 -2.69 -14.14
C GLN A 120 20.87 -3.00 -12.68
N VAL A 121 19.92 -3.58 -11.94
CA VAL A 121 20.07 -3.79 -10.49
C VAL A 121 20.08 -5.27 -10.07
N GLY A 122 19.90 -6.19 -11.01
CA GLY A 122 19.83 -7.63 -10.73
C GLY A 122 18.51 -8.04 -10.09
N GLU A 123 18.56 -8.97 -9.12
CA GLU A 123 17.41 -9.41 -8.37
C GLU A 123 16.80 -8.28 -7.55
N TRP A 124 15.47 -8.27 -7.50
CA TRP A 124 14.72 -7.26 -6.76
C TRP A 124 14.19 -7.84 -5.44
N HIS A 125 14.64 -7.30 -4.33
CA HIS A 125 14.14 -7.68 -3.01
C HIS A 125 13.21 -6.61 -2.46
N ASP A 126 12.00 -7.00 -2.10
CA ASP A 126 11.00 -6.11 -1.51
C ASP A 126 10.20 -6.85 -0.43
N MET A 127 9.48 -6.10 0.38
CA MET A 127 8.67 -6.63 1.47
C MET A 127 7.18 -6.41 1.18
N HIS A 128 6.41 -7.48 1.32
CA HIS A 128 4.95 -7.44 1.21
C HIS A 128 4.34 -8.30 2.31
N CYS A 129 3.39 -7.73 3.06
CA CYS A 129 2.76 -8.39 4.18
C CYS A 129 1.38 -8.90 3.80
N ARG A 130 1.01 -10.08 4.32
CA ARG A 130 -0.36 -10.57 4.36
C ARG A 130 -0.89 -10.40 5.77
N LEU A 131 -2.07 -9.82 5.90
CA LEU A 131 -2.75 -9.52 7.16
C LEU A 131 -4.11 -10.22 7.21
N GLU A 132 -4.47 -10.69 8.38
CA GLU A 132 -5.79 -11.21 8.73
C GLU A 132 -6.21 -10.64 10.09
N GLY A 133 -7.50 -10.59 10.35
CA GLY A 133 -8.04 -10.04 11.58
C GLY A 133 -8.49 -8.58 11.45
N THR A 134 -8.70 -7.93 12.58
CA THR A 134 -9.36 -6.61 12.64
C THR A 134 -8.60 -5.49 11.98
N GLU A 135 -7.27 -5.59 11.82
CA GLU A 135 -6.43 -4.60 11.14
C GLU A 135 -6.70 -4.51 9.64
N VAL A 136 -7.30 -5.56 9.05
CA VAL A 136 -7.80 -5.52 7.67
C VAL A 136 -8.81 -4.37 7.50
N ASN A 137 -9.64 -4.11 8.51
CA ASN A 137 -10.63 -3.02 8.50
C ASN A 137 -9.98 -1.64 8.35
N THR A 138 -8.78 -1.45 8.92
CA THR A 138 -8.03 -0.20 8.76
C THR A 138 -7.59 0.01 7.31
N LEU A 139 -7.07 -1.03 6.64
CA LEU A 139 -6.69 -0.95 5.23
C LEU A 139 -7.91 -0.79 4.32
N GLN A 140 -8.99 -1.48 4.64
CA GLN A 140 -10.27 -1.34 3.94
C GLN A 140 -10.81 0.09 4.04
N ASP A 141 -10.82 0.70 5.23
CA ASP A 141 -11.25 2.07 5.42
C ASP A 141 -10.37 3.08 4.66
N ILE A 142 -9.05 2.85 4.60
CA ILE A 142 -8.14 3.68 3.80
C ILE A 142 -8.52 3.61 2.32
N PHE A 143 -8.74 2.40 1.78
CA PHE A 143 -9.17 2.21 0.40
C PHE A 143 -10.52 2.87 0.13
N LEU A 144 -11.53 2.64 0.97
CA LEU A 144 -12.88 3.17 0.77
C LEU A 144 -12.91 4.70 0.82
N ARG A 145 -12.11 5.34 1.66
CA ARG A 145 -11.95 6.80 1.65
C ARG A 145 -11.31 7.31 0.37
N ALA A 146 -10.30 6.61 -0.15
CA ALA A 146 -9.69 6.94 -1.43
C ALA A 146 -10.69 6.74 -2.57
N TRP A 147 -11.46 5.66 -2.55
CA TRP A 147 -12.52 5.37 -3.51
C TRP A 147 -13.58 6.48 -3.54
N LYS A 148 -14.14 6.83 -2.36
CA LYS A 148 -15.10 7.93 -2.23
C LYS A 148 -14.56 9.26 -2.76
N LYS A 149 -13.29 9.56 -2.49
CA LYS A 149 -12.64 10.77 -2.98
C LYS A 149 -12.60 10.82 -4.51
N VAL A 150 -12.36 9.69 -5.17
CA VAL A 150 -12.17 9.59 -6.62
C VAL A 150 -13.49 9.50 -7.36
N THR A 151 -14.44 8.69 -6.87
CA THR A 151 -15.69 8.34 -7.57
C THR A 151 -16.91 9.12 -7.05
N GLY A 152 -16.85 9.63 -5.82
CA GLY A 152 -18.00 10.17 -5.10
C GLY A 152 -18.89 9.09 -4.45
N GLU A 153 -18.66 7.81 -4.74
CA GLU A 153 -19.44 6.69 -4.21
C GLU A 153 -19.03 6.39 -2.76
N ASP A 154 -20.03 6.32 -1.87
CA ASP A 154 -19.83 5.96 -0.45
C ASP A 154 -20.26 4.51 -0.22
N ILE A 155 -19.28 3.64 -0.02
CA ILE A 155 -19.50 2.21 0.22
C ILE A 155 -19.49 1.95 1.71
N ASN A 156 -20.59 1.46 2.28
CA ASN A 156 -20.84 1.34 3.72
C ASN A 156 -21.49 0.00 4.10
N GLY A 157 -21.13 -1.11 3.48
CA GLY A 157 -21.68 -2.43 3.81
C GLY A 157 -20.84 -3.14 4.87
N GLU A 158 -21.48 -3.86 5.81
CA GLU A 158 -20.80 -4.69 6.82
C GLU A 158 -20.01 -5.83 6.16
N GLU A 159 -20.45 -6.29 5.01
CA GLU A 159 -19.83 -7.34 4.19
C GLU A 159 -18.41 -7.00 3.73
N TYR A 160 -18.05 -5.72 3.72
CA TYR A 160 -16.70 -5.27 3.34
C TYR A 160 -15.71 -5.29 4.51
N PHE A 161 -16.14 -5.62 5.73
CA PHE A 161 -15.32 -5.53 6.94
C PHE A 161 -15.21 -6.86 7.68
N CYS A 162 -14.04 -7.12 8.25
CA CYS A 162 -13.79 -8.27 9.09
C CYS A 162 -14.68 -8.22 10.34
N GLY A 163 -15.45 -9.29 10.59
CA GLY A 163 -16.36 -9.39 11.73
C GLY A 163 -17.62 -8.54 11.59
N GLY A 164 -17.97 -8.06 10.41
CA GLY A 164 -19.16 -7.20 10.19
C GLY A 164 -19.10 -5.85 10.91
N ASN A 165 -17.92 -5.44 11.37
CA ASN A 165 -17.77 -4.25 12.21
C ASN A 165 -17.38 -3.02 11.38
N THR A 166 -18.39 -2.23 11.01
CA THR A 166 -18.22 -0.93 10.35
C THR A 166 -17.74 0.18 11.30
N THR A 167 -17.66 -0.10 12.60
CA THR A 167 -17.25 0.89 13.58
C THR A 167 -15.78 1.20 13.39
N ARG A 168 -15.50 2.36 12.84
CA ARG A 168 -14.16 2.94 12.65
C ARG A 168 -13.54 3.27 14.01
N THR A 169 -13.19 2.24 14.74
CA THR A 169 -12.50 2.43 16.02
C THR A 169 -11.04 2.69 15.70
N PHE A 170 -10.64 3.97 15.70
CA PHE A 170 -9.25 4.30 15.99
C PHE A 170 -8.98 3.74 17.39
N ILE A 171 -8.41 2.57 17.44
CA ILE A 171 -7.92 2.01 18.70
C ILE A 171 -6.69 2.83 19.05
N GLY A 172 -6.89 3.92 19.77
CA GLY A 172 -5.86 4.44 20.66
C GLY A 172 -5.44 3.25 21.52
N LEU A 173 -4.15 3.15 21.84
CA LEU A 173 -3.56 2.11 22.67
C LEU A 173 -4.52 1.80 23.86
N ARG A 174 -5.36 0.80 23.70
CA ARG A 174 -6.13 0.27 24.81
C ARG A 174 -5.18 -0.57 25.63
N ASN A 175 -5.07 -0.26 26.91
CA ASN A 175 -4.44 -1.10 27.93
C ASN A 175 -5.25 -2.39 28.22
N ASP A 176 -5.96 -2.90 27.24
CA ASP A 176 -6.65 -4.17 27.38
C ASP A 176 -5.62 -5.28 27.27
N SER A 177 -5.56 -6.10 28.28
CA SER A 177 -4.67 -7.24 28.49
C SER A 177 -4.15 -7.86 27.19
N LEU A 178 -2.83 -7.87 27.02
CA LEU A 178 -2.13 -8.50 25.89
C LEU A 178 -2.74 -9.87 25.58
N PRO A 179 -3.09 -10.16 24.34
CA PRO A 179 -3.68 -11.44 23.99
C PRO A 179 -2.70 -12.58 24.31
N THR A 180 -3.24 -13.65 24.83
CA THR A 180 -2.58 -14.94 25.04
C THR A 180 -1.78 -15.39 23.81
N ALA A 181 -0.70 -16.14 24.06
CA ALA A 181 0.29 -16.66 23.12
C ALA A 181 -0.20 -16.84 21.67
N ASN A 182 0.56 -16.31 20.70
CA ASN A 182 0.40 -16.34 19.25
C ASN A 182 -0.44 -15.22 18.60
N LYS A 183 -0.87 -14.19 19.29
CA LYS A 183 -1.45 -13.00 18.65
C LYS A 183 -0.41 -11.91 18.52
N MET A 184 -0.09 -11.57 17.27
CA MET A 184 0.80 -10.45 16.94
C MET A 184 0.01 -9.15 17.02
N MET A 185 0.58 -8.13 17.66
CA MET A 185 0.03 -6.78 17.63
C MET A 185 0.50 -6.07 16.36
N CYS A 186 -0.42 -5.56 15.55
CA CYS A 186 -0.14 -4.82 14.33
C CYS A 186 -0.71 -3.41 14.43
N GLY A 187 0.05 -2.42 14.02
CA GLY A 187 -0.41 -1.04 13.93
C GLY A 187 -0.19 -0.48 12.53
N ILE A 188 -1.22 0.13 11.95
CA ILE A 188 -1.16 0.75 10.63
C ILE A 188 -1.04 2.26 10.77
N VAL A 189 0.05 2.83 10.26
CA VAL A 189 0.29 4.26 10.22
C VAL A 189 0.03 4.80 8.83
N ASN A 190 -1.08 5.50 8.66
CA ASN A 190 -1.47 6.11 7.39
C ASN A 190 -1.11 7.60 7.35
N ARG A 191 -0.59 8.06 6.21
CA ARG A 191 -0.37 9.47 5.92
C ARG A 191 -1.37 9.96 4.88
N GLU A 192 -2.17 10.94 5.27
CA GLU A 192 -3.00 11.73 4.35
C GLU A 192 -2.40 13.14 4.23
N PRO A 193 -2.04 13.62 3.02
CA PRO A 193 -1.27 14.85 2.85
C PRO A 193 -1.84 16.07 3.57
N HIS A 194 -3.15 16.23 3.60
CA HIS A 194 -3.81 17.39 4.20
C HIS A 194 -4.27 17.17 5.65
N LYS A 195 -4.55 15.93 6.05
CA LYS A 195 -5.08 15.61 7.38
C LYS A 195 -3.97 15.21 8.37
N THR A 196 -3.08 14.31 7.94
CA THR A 196 -2.01 13.74 8.78
C THR A 196 -0.64 13.83 8.11
N PRO A 197 -0.19 15.02 7.65
CA PRO A 197 0.99 15.15 6.79
C PRO A 197 2.29 14.70 7.46
N LYS A 198 2.31 14.65 8.79
CA LYS A 198 3.50 14.31 9.58
C LYS A 198 3.43 12.93 10.25
N ALA A 199 2.36 12.15 10.06
CA ALA A 199 2.11 10.92 10.82
C ALA A 199 3.28 9.92 10.74
N VAL A 200 3.70 9.50 9.55
CA VAL A 200 4.81 8.55 9.35
C VAL A 200 6.12 9.09 9.92
N ARG A 201 6.41 10.38 9.72
CA ARG A 201 7.62 11.01 10.28
C ARG A 201 7.62 11.05 11.81
N GLN A 202 6.47 11.30 12.43
CA GLN A 202 6.32 11.28 13.88
C GLN A 202 6.45 9.85 14.41
N PHE A 203 5.84 8.89 13.74
CA PHE A 203 5.99 7.48 14.09
C PHE A 203 7.47 7.06 14.10
N TYR A 204 8.21 7.27 13.01
CA TYR A 204 9.65 6.98 12.99
C TYR A 204 10.42 7.70 14.10
N TYR A 205 10.14 8.99 14.31
CA TYR A 205 10.83 9.76 15.34
C TYR A 205 10.62 9.17 16.73
N HIS A 206 9.38 8.84 17.09
CA HIS A 206 9.07 8.27 18.41
C HIS A 206 9.63 6.86 18.56
N THR A 207 9.50 6.01 17.55
CA THR A 207 10.01 4.64 17.57
C THR A 207 11.53 4.60 17.74
N LEU A 208 12.26 5.41 16.97
CA LEU A 208 13.73 5.50 17.07
C LEU A 208 14.20 6.01 18.45
N ASN A 209 13.46 6.95 19.04
CA ASN A 209 13.79 7.42 20.39
C ASN A 209 13.40 6.43 21.50
N ALA A 210 12.38 5.61 21.27
CA ALA A 210 11.95 4.58 22.22
C ALA A 210 12.79 3.30 22.19
N ALA A 211 13.58 3.08 21.13
CA ALA A 211 14.41 1.90 20.98
C ALA A 211 15.44 1.79 22.12
N LYS A 212 15.54 0.57 22.70
CA LYS A 212 16.41 0.28 23.86
C LYS A 212 17.59 -0.62 23.50
N ASP A 213 17.47 -1.44 22.46
CA ASP A 213 18.41 -2.50 22.13
C ASP A 213 18.92 -2.38 20.69
N THR A 214 18.10 -2.65 19.69
CA THR A 214 18.54 -2.71 18.30
C THR A 214 17.58 -1.97 17.37
N ILE A 215 18.12 -1.23 16.39
CA ILE A 215 17.43 -0.64 15.26
C ILE A 215 17.99 -1.25 13.99
N ARG A 216 17.12 -1.86 13.16
CA ARG A 216 17.47 -2.35 11.83
C ARG A 216 16.65 -1.62 10.78
N ILE A 217 17.32 -1.04 9.80
CA ILE A 217 16.70 -0.27 8.71
C ILE A 217 17.16 -0.86 7.39
N ILE A 218 16.22 -1.23 6.54
CA ILE A 218 16.47 -1.61 5.15
C ILE A 218 15.73 -0.61 4.28
N ASN A 219 16.44 0.18 3.49
CA ASN A 219 15.84 1.18 2.62
C ASN A 219 16.76 1.53 1.45
N PRO A 220 16.32 1.37 0.20
CA PRO A 220 17.15 1.68 -0.98
C PRO A 220 17.43 3.19 -1.12
N TYR A 221 16.50 4.05 -0.67
CA TYR A 221 16.58 5.51 -0.81
C TYR A 221 16.78 6.18 0.55
N PHE A 222 17.94 5.93 1.17
CA PHE A 222 18.21 6.34 2.55
C PHE A 222 18.52 7.84 2.66
N THR A 223 17.52 8.69 2.39
CA THR A 223 17.61 10.14 2.54
C THR A 223 17.02 10.59 3.87
N LEU A 224 17.85 11.07 4.78
CA LEU A 224 17.44 11.40 6.14
C LEU A 224 17.14 12.90 6.30
N ILE A 225 15.93 13.20 6.77
CA ILE A 225 15.61 14.54 7.27
C ILE A 225 16.36 14.77 8.62
N PRO A 226 16.72 16.03 8.95
CA PRO A 226 17.53 16.35 10.15
C PRO A 226 16.96 15.76 11.44
N LYS A 227 15.62 15.75 11.61
CA LYS A 227 14.97 15.22 12.81
C LYS A 227 15.20 13.72 12.98
N ILE A 228 15.10 12.93 11.91
CA ILE A 228 15.34 11.47 11.93
C ILE A 228 16.83 11.18 12.12
N LYS A 229 17.71 11.91 11.42
CA LYS A 229 19.17 11.80 11.62
C LYS A 229 19.57 12.03 13.09
N LYS A 230 18.97 13.05 13.74
CA LYS A 230 19.20 13.33 15.17
C LYS A 230 18.70 12.19 16.06
N ALA A 231 17.52 11.60 15.76
CA ALA A 231 16.97 10.48 16.53
C ALA A 231 17.87 9.23 16.47
N ILE A 232 18.37 8.90 15.28
CA ILE A 232 19.33 7.79 15.10
C ILE A 232 20.62 8.05 15.89
N LYS A 233 21.23 9.25 15.77
CA LYS A 233 22.42 9.61 16.53
C LYS A 233 22.20 9.51 18.05
N ASN A 234 21.03 9.94 18.53
CA ASN A 234 20.68 9.83 19.94
C ASN A 234 20.50 8.37 20.39
N ALA A 235 19.95 7.50 19.54
CA ALA A 235 19.84 6.07 19.83
C ALA A 235 21.23 5.45 20.00
N VAL A 236 22.18 5.71 19.10
CA VAL A 236 23.58 5.25 19.21
C VAL A 236 24.24 5.76 20.50
N LYS A 237 24.02 7.04 20.87
CA LYS A 237 24.54 7.58 22.14
C LYS A 237 23.98 6.89 23.38
N ARG A 238 22.80 6.29 23.31
CA ARG A 238 22.19 5.48 24.38
C ARG A 238 22.70 4.04 24.41
N GLY A 239 23.58 3.64 23.49
CA GLY A 239 24.09 2.28 23.38
C GLY A 239 23.25 1.36 22.48
N VAL A 240 22.25 1.89 21.77
CA VAL A 240 21.43 1.11 20.85
C VAL A 240 22.24 0.74 19.62
N VAL A 241 22.24 -0.55 19.24
CA VAL A 241 22.89 -1.05 18.03
C VAL A 241 22.06 -0.61 16.82
N VAL A 242 22.70 0.10 15.87
CA VAL A 242 22.03 0.56 14.65
C VAL A 242 22.66 -0.11 13.43
N GLN A 243 21.85 -0.86 12.69
CA GLN A 243 22.23 -1.54 11.45
C GLN A 243 21.40 -0.96 10.30
N ILE A 244 22.07 -0.53 9.23
CA ILE A 244 21.43 0.07 8.06
C ILE A 244 21.90 -0.68 6.82
N MET A 245 20.94 -1.17 6.04
CA MET A 245 21.19 -1.79 4.75
C MET A 245 20.59 -0.91 3.65
N ILE A 246 21.41 -0.54 2.69
CA ILE A 246 21.03 0.21 1.48
C ILE A 246 21.35 -0.62 0.25
N SER A 247 20.71 -0.32 -0.86
CA SER A 247 21.00 -0.99 -2.14
C SER A 247 22.24 -0.40 -2.82
N GLU A 248 23.00 -1.24 -3.48
CA GLU A 248 24.04 -0.88 -4.44
C GLU A 248 24.00 -1.91 -5.58
N PRO A 249 23.83 -1.49 -6.84
CA PRO A 249 23.60 -0.11 -7.30
C PRO A 249 22.20 0.43 -6.98
N CYS A 250 22.06 1.75 -6.95
CA CYS A 250 20.76 2.42 -6.83
C CYS A 250 20.12 2.58 -8.22
N ASP A 251 18.82 2.33 -8.34
CA ASP A 251 18.04 2.48 -9.57
C ASP A 251 17.66 3.95 -9.87
N ILE A 252 17.80 4.83 -8.88
CA ILE A 252 17.60 6.27 -9.02
C ILE A 252 18.96 6.97 -8.94
N PRO A 253 19.40 7.70 -9.99
CA PRO A 253 20.58 8.57 -9.87
C PRO A 253 20.32 9.64 -8.80
N LEU A 254 21.21 9.74 -7.82
CA LEU A 254 21.21 10.78 -6.80
C LEU A 254 21.84 12.05 -7.33
#